data_1d7aab01603975c35a6ba6e20f9da849
#
_entry.id   1d7aab01603975c35a6ba6e20f9da849
#
_cell.length_a   1.000
_cell.length_b   1.000
_cell.length_c   1.000
_cell.angle_alpha   90.00
_cell.angle_beta   90.00
_cell.angle_gamma   90.00
#
_symmetry.space_group_name_H-M   'P 1'
#
loop_
_entity.id
_entity.type
_entity.pdbx_description
1 polymer ?
#
loop_
_entity_poly.entity_id
_entity_poly.type
_entity_poly.pdbx_seq_one_letter_code
_entity_poly.pdbx_strand_id
1 'polypeptide(L)'
;MSIPLAQRANAPEFVPFPGEHHGIEWESLSAAHHDGLSALFARMEARDNPPYRTSPDEVEEMLSGASQWRGLVGIARRGIAAGRIVAFAQVVLRFPGRVECVCVGGVDPDFRRIGLGNAIVDWQEGTARQMLAEVEGDAPAQITCHVETGQDDLEAQLKVHGFRWTRTYYELRASLEGLPQLPDLGSYMSIEAWGPQWEEPALRAANRLNESEWGRPPLTQEQWMQGRTAFAPEWSFVAVDRTGDRPRVAGFLLASRYEQDWAALGWREGYIDQLGVLSQWRESRVADALILASMWAQKRDGMDRAGTGVGSANHTGALAVYDYLGFRTVGQTRLYAIEI
;
A
#
# COMPACT_ATOMS: atom_id res chain seq x y z
N MET A 1 18.22 24.46 16.93
CA MET A 1 18.65 23.78 15.69
C MET A 1 18.11 22.38 15.77
N SER A 2 17.38 21.93 14.75
CA SER A 2 16.93 20.54 14.68
C SER A 2 18.14 19.64 14.41
N ILE A 3 18.09 18.41 14.92
CA ILE A 3 19.14 17.42 14.70
C ILE A 3 18.94 16.82 13.30
N PRO A 4 19.98 16.82 12.43
CA PRO A 4 19.88 16.21 11.10
C PRO A 4 19.41 14.76 11.16
N LEU A 5 18.63 14.35 10.16
CA LEU A 5 18.11 12.99 10.08
C LEU A 5 19.23 11.93 10.10
N ALA A 6 20.34 12.21 9.42
CA ALA A 6 21.52 11.35 9.42
C ALA A 6 22.05 11.03 10.84
N GLN A 7 21.97 12.00 11.77
CA GLN A 7 22.38 11.77 13.16
C GLN A 7 21.29 11.02 13.96
N ARG A 8 20.00 11.38 13.75
CA ARG A 8 18.87 10.73 14.45
C ARG A 8 18.69 9.27 14.04
N ALA A 9 18.98 8.93 12.78
CA ALA A 9 18.89 7.57 12.27
C ALA A 9 19.78 6.59 13.06
N ASN A 10 20.84 7.07 13.69
CA ASN A 10 21.77 6.25 14.46
C ASN A 10 22.16 4.96 13.71
N ALA A 11 22.56 5.14 12.43
CA ALA A 11 22.81 4.06 11.51
C ALA A 11 24.06 3.27 11.90
N PRO A 12 24.03 1.94 11.86
CA PRO A 12 25.23 1.14 12.01
C PRO A 12 26.17 1.38 10.83
N GLU A 13 27.49 1.32 11.07
CA GLU A 13 28.50 1.45 10.01
C GLU A 13 28.35 0.38 8.93
N PHE A 14 27.98 -0.85 9.34
CA PHE A 14 27.79 -1.99 8.46
C PHE A 14 26.62 -2.84 8.93
N VAL A 15 25.79 -3.31 7.99
CA VAL A 15 24.70 -4.27 8.22
C VAL A 15 25.08 -5.57 7.52
N PRO A 16 25.55 -6.58 8.25
CA PRO A 16 25.90 -7.87 7.66
C PRO A 16 24.63 -8.58 7.18
N PHE A 17 24.75 -9.41 6.17
CA PHE A 17 23.70 -10.39 5.88
C PHE A 17 23.51 -11.31 7.09
N PRO A 18 22.29 -11.84 7.30
CA PRO A 18 22.09 -12.85 8.34
C PRO A 18 23.11 -14.00 8.18
N GLY A 19 23.66 -14.47 9.29
CA GLY A 19 24.66 -15.53 9.27
C GLY A 19 24.15 -16.83 8.61
N GLU A 20 25.06 -17.75 8.30
CA GLU A 20 24.67 -19.06 7.80
C GLU A 20 23.87 -19.83 8.86
N HIS A 21 22.57 -19.78 8.77
CA HIS A 21 21.66 -20.54 9.60
C HIS A 21 20.98 -21.63 8.78
N HIS A 22 21.02 -22.85 9.28
CA HIS A 22 20.28 -24.00 8.73
C HIS A 22 20.53 -24.29 7.23
N GLY A 23 21.73 -23.97 6.71
CA GLY A 23 22.09 -24.20 5.32
C GLY A 23 21.42 -23.25 4.34
N ILE A 24 21.11 -22.02 4.79
CA ILE A 24 20.60 -20.93 3.97
C ILE A 24 21.75 -19.98 3.66
N GLU A 25 21.91 -19.66 2.40
CA GLU A 25 22.84 -18.64 1.91
C GLU A 25 22.05 -17.38 1.56
N TRP A 26 22.61 -16.23 1.92
CA TRP A 26 21.98 -14.93 1.70
C TRP A 26 22.69 -14.16 0.60
N GLU A 27 21.91 -13.56 -0.28
CA GLU A 27 22.41 -12.68 -1.32
C GLU A 27 21.50 -11.48 -1.54
N SER A 28 22.02 -10.46 -2.22
CA SER A 28 21.24 -9.25 -2.52
C SER A 28 20.08 -9.57 -3.44
N LEU A 29 18.88 -9.08 -3.09
CA LEU A 29 17.71 -9.17 -3.93
C LEU A 29 17.91 -8.37 -5.24
N SER A 30 17.48 -8.93 -6.35
CA SER A 30 17.56 -8.32 -7.67
C SER A 30 16.44 -8.81 -8.58
N ALA A 31 16.30 -8.22 -9.76
CA ALA A 31 15.31 -8.64 -10.77
C ALA A 31 15.48 -10.13 -11.19
N ALA A 32 16.68 -10.69 -11.09
CA ALA A 32 16.92 -12.10 -11.39
C ALA A 32 16.18 -13.08 -10.45
N HIS A 33 15.68 -12.60 -9.31
CA HIS A 33 14.94 -13.39 -8.32
C HIS A 33 13.43 -13.42 -8.54
N HIS A 34 12.91 -12.77 -9.59
CA HIS A 34 11.49 -12.63 -9.86
C HIS A 34 10.71 -13.95 -9.72
N ASP A 35 11.08 -14.99 -10.48
CA ASP A 35 10.34 -16.27 -10.48
C ASP A 35 10.43 -16.99 -9.13
N GLY A 36 11.61 -16.96 -8.51
CA GLY A 36 11.85 -17.57 -7.20
C GLY A 36 11.06 -16.88 -6.09
N LEU A 37 10.94 -15.55 -6.17
CA LEU A 37 10.18 -14.75 -5.22
C LEU A 37 8.67 -14.92 -5.42
N SER A 38 8.19 -14.95 -6.66
CA SER A 38 6.79 -15.26 -7.00
C SER A 38 6.39 -16.64 -6.47
N ALA A 39 7.28 -17.63 -6.62
CA ALA A 39 7.06 -18.96 -6.06
C ALA A 39 7.07 -18.98 -4.53
N LEU A 40 7.86 -18.13 -3.87
CA LEU A 40 7.83 -17.98 -2.41
C LEU A 40 6.51 -17.37 -1.95
N PHE A 41 6.04 -16.29 -2.58
CA PHE A 41 4.72 -15.69 -2.27
C PHE A 41 3.62 -16.72 -2.39
N ALA A 42 3.57 -17.47 -3.49
CA ALA A 42 2.54 -18.50 -3.70
C ALA A 42 2.53 -19.57 -2.58
N ARG A 43 3.71 -19.97 -2.07
CA ARG A 43 3.78 -20.94 -0.94
C ARG A 43 3.33 -20.33 0.39
N MET A 44 3.69 -19.08 0.64
CA MET A 44 3.26 -18.35 1.84
C MET A 44 1.74 -18.17 1.83
N GLU A 45 1.18 -17.71 0.71
CA GLU A 45 -0.24 -17.48 0.51
C GLU A 45 -1.06 -18.78 0.56
N ALA A 46 -0.55 -19.87 0.01
CA ALA A 46 -1.20 -21.18 0.10
C ALA A 46 -1.32 -21.68 1.55
N ARG A 47 -0.37 -21.32 2.41
CA ARG A 47 -0.38 -21.70 3.83
C ARG A 47 -1.20 -20.75 4.70
N ASP A 48 -1.03 -19.44 4.50
CA ASP A 48 -1.59 -18.42 5.37
C ASP A 48 -2.99 -17.97 4.91
N ASN A 49 -3.32 -18.25 3.65
CA ASN A 49 -4.58 -17.95 2.99
C ASN A 49 -5.08 -16.50 3.21
N PRO A 50 -4.25 -15.49 2.93
CA PRO A 50 -4.70 -14.10 3.00
C PRO A 50 -5.80 -13.84 1.96
N PRO A 51 -6.58 -12.75 2.12
CA PRO A 51 -7.65 -12.41 1.16
C PRO A 51 -7.15 -11.83 -0.16
N TYR A 52 -5.86 -11.87 -0.41
CA TYR A 52 -5.20 -11.39 -1.63
C TYR A 52 -4.18 -12.40 -2.15
N ARG A 53 -3.74 -12.19 -3.40
CA ARG A 53 -2.67 -12.96 -4.04
C ARG A 53 -1.73 -11.99 -4.74
N THR A 54 -0.44 -12.25 -4.60
CA THR A 54 0.59 -11.44 -5.27
C THR A 54 0.77 -11.95 -6.70
N SER A 55 0.49 -11.09 -7.67
CA SER A 55 0.69 -11.42 -9.09
C SER A 55 2.16 -11.32 -9.49
N PRO A 56 2.60 -12.01 -10.57
CA PRO A 56 3.96 -11.82 -11.10
C PRO A 56 4.26 -10.37 -11.48
N ASP A 57 3.29 -9.63 -12.02
CA ASP A 57 3.46 -8.23 -12.41
C ASP A 57 3.72 -7.33 -11.19
N GLU A 58 3.06 -7.61 -10.05
CA GLU A 58 3.33 -6.91 -8.78
C GLU A 58 4.73 -7.23 -8.24
N VAL A 59 5.21 -8.47 -8.41
CA VAL A 59 6.60 -8.83 -8.07
C VAL A 59 7.58 -8.11 -8.98
N GLU A 60 7.30 -7.99 -10.28
CA GLU A 60 8.13 -7.23 -11.22
C GLU A 60 8.17 -5.75 -10.82
N GLU A 61 7.03 -5.15 -10.51
CA GLU A 61 6.96 -3.76 -10.03
C GLU A 61 7.74 -3.56 -8.72
N MET A 62 7.65 -4.50 -7.78
CA MET A 62 8.40 -4.47 -6.51
C MET A 62 9.91 -4.48 -6.74
N LEU A 63 10.39 -5.17 -7.78
CA LEU A 63 11.81 -5.31 -8.11
C LEU A 63 12.34 -4.22 -9.04
N SER A 64 11.48 -3.57 -9.83
CA SER A 64 11.85 -2.58 -10.87
C SER A 64 11.41 -1.16 -10.56
N GLY A 65 10.60 -0.94 -9.51
CA GLY A 65 9.98 0.34 -9.20
C GLY A 65 10.99 1.49 -9.00
N ALA A 66 10.54 2.71 -9.30
CA ALA A 66 11.31 3.96 -9.19
C ALA A 66 11.72 4.33 -7.75
N SER A 67 11.20 3.67 -6.74
CA SER A 67 11.55 3.88 -5.34
C SER A 67 12.95 3.36 -5.04
N GLN A 68 13.71 4.09 -4.21
CA GLN A 68 14.94 3.53 -3.67
C GLN A 68 14.61 2.38 -2.72
N TRP A 69 15.24 1.23 -2.93
CA TRP A 69 15.07 0.09 -2.07
C TRP A 69 16.37 -0.72 -1.93
N ARG A 70 16.45 -1.50 -0.85
CA ARG A 70 17.47 -2.52 -0.62
C ARG A 70 16.77 -3.79 -0.21
N GLY A 71 17.32 -4.94 -0.63
CA GLY A 71 16.72 -6.22 -0.31
C GLY A 71 17.72 -7.36 -0.29
N LEU A 72 17.32 -8.45 0.35
CA LEU A 72 18.04 -9.71 0.37
C LEU A 72 17.09 -10.89 0.17
N VAL A 73 17.66 -12.01 -0.28
CA VAL A 73 17.00 -13.31 -0.35
C VAL A 73 17.83 -14.38 0.34
N GLY A 74 17.15 -15.29 1.02
CA GLY A 74 17.73 -16.49 1.60
C GLY A 74 17.43 -17.71 0.71
N ILE A 75 18.46 -18.39 0.24
CA ILE A 75 18.38 -19.55 -0.65
C ILE A 75 18.80 -20.81 0.12
N ALA A 76 17.95 -21.82 0.12
CA ALA A 76 18.27 -23.11 0.71
C ALA A 76 19.35 -23.83 -0.11
N ARG A 77 20.43 -24.27 0.53
CA ARG A 77 21.56 -24.96 -0.15
C ARG A 77 21.50 -26.47 -0.03
N ARG A 78 20.63 -27.02 0.82
CA ARG A 78 20.58 -28.46 1.11
C ARG A 78 19.15 -28.99 1.13
N GLY A 79 19.01 -30.28 0.97
CA GLY A 79 17.74 -30.98 1.05
C GLY A 79 16.85 -30.80 -0.20
N ILE A 80 15.58 -31.13 -0.07
CA ILE A 80 14.57 -31.07 -1.15
C ILE A 80 14.34 -29.60 -1.61
N ALA A 81 14.63 -28.64 -0.76
CA ALA A 81 14.47 -27.21 -1.05
C ALA A 81 15.71 -26.57 -1.69
N ALA A 82 16.78 -27.34 -1.99
CA ALA A 82 18.01 -26.79 -2.54
C ALA A 82 17.74 -25.93 -3.80
N GLY A 83 18.29 -24.70 -3.83
CA GLY A 83 18.09 -23.72 -4.89
C GLY A 83 16.79 -22.89 -4.77
N ARG A 84 15.90 -23.17 -3.81
CA ARG A 84 14.70 -22.38 -3.62
C ARG A 84 14.95 -21.13 -2.76
N ILE A 85 14.34 -20.02 -3.12
CA ILE A 85 14.21 -18.87 -2.22
C ILE A 85 13.23 -19.27 -1.10
N VAL A 86 13.70 -19.18 0.15
CA VAL A 86 12.93 -19.57 1.34
C VAL A 86 12.72 -18.41 2.31
N ALA A 87 13.34 -17.28 2.04
CA ALA A 87 13.14 -16.06 2.80
C ALA A 87 13.47 -14.85 1.93
N PHE A 88 12.86 -13.71 2.20
CA PHE A 88 13.24 -12.44 1.61
C PHE A 88 13.01 -11.30 2.58
N ALA A 89 13.72 -10.21 2.36
CA ALA A 89 13.48 -8.93 3.00
C ALA A 89 13.69 -7.80 1.98
N GLN A 90 12.88 -6.76 2.07
CA GLN A 90 13.05 -5.53 1.34
C GLN A 90 12.79 -4.35 2.27
N VAL A 91 13.54 -3.28 2.09
CA VAL A 91 13.32 -1.96 2.71
C VAL A 91 13.15 -0.96 1.58
N VAL A 92 12.02 -0.29 1.55
CA VAL A 92 11.66 0.68 0.50
C VAL A 92 11.61 2.07 1.12
N LEU A 93 12.39 3.01 0.58
CA LEU A 93 12.38 4.40 1.00
C LEU A 93 11.27 5.17 0.29
N ARG A 94 10.42 5.83 1.06
CA ARG A 94 9.30 6.65 0.58
C ARG A 94 9.33 8.04 1.19
N PHE A 95 8.77 9.00 0.47
CA PHE A 95 8.71 10.41 0.88
C PHE A 95 7.27 10.94 0.91
N PRO A 96 6.38 10.38 1.71
CA PRO A 96 5.00 10.86 1.76
C PRO A 96 4.79 12.00 2.79
N GLY A 97 5.70 12.98 2.85
CA GLY A 97 5.68 14.10 3.80
C GLY A 97 6.50 13.89 5.08
N ARG A 98 6.66 12.66 5.47
CA ARG A 98 7.64 12.16 6.44
C ARG A 98 8.52 11.19 5.66
N VAL A 99 9.79 11.08 6.00
CA VAL A 99 10.65 10.06 5.39
C VAL A 99 10.30 8.71 6.00
N GLU A 100 9.99 7.74 5.17
CA GLU A 100 9.54 6.43 5.63
C GLU A 100 10.34 5.30 4.98
N CYS A 101 10.91 4.41 5.79
CA CYS A 101 11.43 3.13 5.35
C CYS A 101 10.38 2.04 5.63
N VAL A 102 9.75 1.52 4.58
CA VAL A 102 8.76 0.45 4.68
C VAL A 102 9.48 -0.89 4.59
N CYS A 103 9.35 -1.71 5.63
CA CYS A 103 9.90 -3.06 5.70
C CYS A 103 8.87 -4.08 5.21
N VAL A 104 9.24 -4.85 4.18
CA VAL A 104 8.47 -5.96 3.64
C VAL A 104 9.33 -7.21 3.66
N GLY A 105 8.78 -8.35 4.08
CA GLY A 105 9.54 -9.57 4.14
C GLY A 105 8.68 -10.79 4.42
N GLY A 106 9.26 -11.96 4.23
CA GLY A 106 8.56 -13.21 4.47
C GLY A 106 9.48 -14.41 4.54
N VAL A 107 8.96 -15.45 5.16
CA VAL A 107 9.65 -16.75 5.34
C VAL A 107 8.73 -17.86 4.84
N ASP A 108 9.28 -18.75 4.00
CA ASP A 108 8.63 -19.96 3.55
C ASP A 108 8.07 -20.74 4.75
N PRO A 109 6.80 -21.16 4.73
CA PRO A 109 6.17 -21.86 5.85
C PRO A 109 6.98 -23.03 6.42
N ASP A 110 7.69 -23.76 5.56
CA ASP A 110 8.52 -24.90 5.97
C ASP A 110 9.79 -24.49 6.71
N PHE A 111 10.16 -23.21 6.66
CA PHE A 111 11.38 -22.65 7.26
C PHE A 111 11.07 -21.65 8.40
N ARG A 112 9.84 -21.58 8.86
CA ARG A 112 9.45 -20.74 9.99
C ARG A 112 9.94 -21.32 11.32
N ARG A 113 10.00 -20.49 12.36
CA ARG A 113 10.36 -20.84 13.74
C ARG A 113 11.76 -21.38 13.94
N ILE A 114 12.67 -21.07 13.01
CA ILE A 114 14.11 -21.38 13.12
C ILE A 114 14.98 -20.11 13.23
N GLY A 115 14.36 -18.96 13.55
CA GLY A 115 15.07 -17.70 13.77
C GLY A 115 15.15 -16.77 12.57
N LEU A 116 14.74 -17.21 11.35
CA LEU A 116 14.86 -16.40 10.12
C LEU A 116 14.06 -15.09 10.19
N GLY A 117 12.86 -15.10 10.78
CA GLY A 117 12.06 -13.90 10.92
C GLY A 117 12.77 -12.80 11.71
N ASN A 118 13.40 -13.15 12.85
CA ASN A 118 14.19 -12.19 13.64
C ASN A 118 15.39 -11.67 12.82
N ALA A 119 16.11 -12.56 12.15
CA ALA A 119 17.27 -12.18 11.33
C ALA A 119 16.89 -11.22 10.19
N ILE A 120 15.68 -11.39 9.61
CA ILE A 120 15.12 -10.47 8.61
C ILE A 120 14.82 -9.10 9.24
N VAL A 121 14.14 -9.06 10.39
CA VAL A 121 13.78 -7.80 11.06
C VAL A 121 15.04 -7.05 11.50
N ASP A 122 16.04 -7.72 12.07
CA ASP A 122 17.33 -7.13 12.43
C ASP A 122 18.02 -6.47 11.21
N TRP A 123 18.07 -7.19 10.10
CA TRP A 123 18.67 -6.69 8.87
C TRP A 123 17.88 -5.50 8.31
N GLN A 124 16.54 -5.58 8.31
CA GLN A 124 15.67 -4.51 7.82
C GLN A 124 15.84 -3.24 8.66
N GLU A 125 15.85 -3.34 9.99
CA GLU A 125 16.05 -2.19 10.86
C GLU A 125 17.40 -1.50 10.60
N GLY A 126 18.49 -2.27 10.57
CA GLY A 126 19.83 -1.74 10.30
C GLY A 126 19.91 -1.08 8.93
N THR A 127 19.37 -1.74 7.88
CA THR A 127 19.34 -1.23 6.52
C THR A 127 18.49 0.02 6.40
N ALA A 128 17.31 0.06 7.04
CA ALA A 128 16.45 1.23 7.06
C ALA A 128 17.15 2.44 7.70
N ARG A 129 17.85 2.23 8.81
CA ARG A 129 18.65 3.29 9.46
C ARG A 129 19.75 3.83 8.54
N GLN A 130 20.45 2.95 7.80
CA GLN A 130 21.44 3.39 6.80
C GLN A 130 20.77 4.21 5.68
N MET A 131 19.64 3.75 5.12
CA MET A 131 18.92 4.48 4.08
C MET A 131 18.42 5.83 4.57
N LEU A 132 17.92 5.93 5.81
CA LEU A 132 17.50 7.19 6.42
C LEU A 132 18.69 8.14 6.66
N ALA A 133 19.87 7.62 6.99
CA ALA A 133 21.06 8.42 7.19
C ALA A 133 21.61 9.03 5.88
N GLU A 134 21.24 8.50 4.72
CA GLU A 134 21.59 9.03 3.40
C GLU A 134 20.66 10.17 2.95
N VAL A 135 19.55 10.39 3.67
CA VAL A 135 18.60 11.46 3.36
C VAL A 135 19.06 12.78 3.97
N GLU A 136 19.18 13.80 3.14
CA GLU A 136 19.54 15.15 3.59
C GLU A 136 18.40 15.82 4.35
N GLY A 137 18.77 16.69 5.31
CA GLY A 137 17.82 17.53 6.05
C GLY A 137 17.47 16.96 7.43
N ASP A 138 16.35 17.43 7.97
CA ASP A 138 15.91 17.18 9.34
C ASP A 138 14.43 16.74 9.42
N ALA A 139 13.85 16.30 8.29
CA ALA A 139 12.47 15.86 8.21
C ALA A 139 12.17 14.74 9.21
N PRO A 140 10.96 14.70 9.80
CA PRO A 140 10.52 13.56 10.60
C PRO A 140 10.62 12.25 9.79
N ALA A 141 11.11 11.20 10.43
CA ALA A 141 11.29 9.91 9.77
C ALA A 141 10.79 8.75 10.63
N GLN A 142 10.51 7.64 9.98
CA GLN A 142 10.07 6.40 10.64
C GLN A 142 10.49 5.16 9.85
N ILE A 143 10.62 4.04 10.54
CA ILE A 143 10.76 2.70 9.97
C ILE A 143 9.45 1.99 10.24
N THR A 144 8.80 1.43 9.22
CA THR A 144 7.46 0.87 9.35
C THR A 144 7.37 -0.57 8.86
N CYS A 145 6.45 -1.31 9.46
CA CYS A 145 6.05 -2.64 9.03
C CYS A 145 4.54 -2.80 9.21
N HIS A 146 3.89 -3.40 8.21
CA HIS A 146 2.47 -3.73 8.28
C HIS A 146 2.29 -5.14 8.86
N VAL A 147 1.33 -5.27 9.77
CA VAL A 147 0.97 -6.53 10.42
C VAL A 147 -0.51 -6.78 10.20
N GLU A 148 -0.83 -7.83 9.49
CA GLU A 148 -2.21 -8.23 9.25
C GLU A 148 -2.82 -8.99 10.41
N THR A 149 -4.14 -9.08 10.42
CA THR A 149 -4.86 -9.90 11.40
C THR A 149 -4.37 -11.35 11.30
N GLY A 150 -3.97 -11.94 12.43
CA GLY A 150 -3.47 -13.31 12.52
C GLY A 150 -1.95 -13.45 12.43
N GLN A 151 -1.20 -12.37 12.18
CA GLN A 151 0.27 -12.37 12.18
C GLN A 151 0.85 -12.07 13.59
N ASP A 152 0.37 -12.76 14.61
CA ASP A 152 0.76 -12.51 16.02
C ASP A 152 2.26 -12.76 16.27
N ASP A 153 2.86 -13.74 15.58
CA ASP A 153 4.30 -14.02 15.66
C ASP A 153 5.12 -12.81 15.14
N LEU A 154 4.72 -12.18 14.03
CA LEU A 154 5.37 -10.99 13.50
C LEU A 154 5.19 -9.80 14.46
N GLU A 155 3.97 -9.60 14.97
CA GLU A 155 3.69 -8.55 15.95
C GLU A 155 4.60 -8.67 17.18
N ALA A 156 4.76 -9.88 17.71
CA ALA A 156 5.62 -10.13 18.87
C ALA A 156 7.09 -9.82 18.55
N GLN A 157 7.58 -10.23 17.39
CA GLN A 157 8.94 -9.92 16.92
C GLN A 157 9.17 -8.41 16.81
N LEU A 158 8.28 -7.69 16.14
CA LEU A 158 8.40 -6.24 15.97
C LEU A 158 8.43 -5.50 17.31
N LYS A 159 7.62 -5.93 18.30
CA LYS A 159 7.64 -5.35 19.66
C LYS A 159 8.99 -5.54 20.37
N VAL A 160 9.62 -6.70 20.19
CA VAL A 160 10.96 -6.98 20.75
C VAL A 160 12.01 -6.06 20.13
N HIS A 161 11.89 -5.74 18.83
CA HIS A 161 12.75 -4.81 18.09
C HIS A 161 12.38 -3.33 18.28
N GLY A 162 11.48 -3.02 19.24
CA GLY A 162 11.14 -1.64 19.60
C GLY A 162 10.11 -0.96 18.69
N PHE A 163 9.56 -1.67 17.73
CA PHE A 163 8.43 -1.15 16.96
C PHE A 163 7.21 -1.00 17.85
N ARG A 164 6.45 0.06 17.62
CA ARG A 164 5.21 0.36 18.35
C ARG A 164 4.05 0.50 17.38
N TRP A 165 2.87 0.02 17.76
CA TRP A 165 1.65 0.27 17.00
C TRP A 165 1.35 1.76 16.96
N THR A 166 1.11 2.27 15.74
CA THR A 166 0.85 3.70 15.49
C THR A 166 -0.48 3.95 14.80
N ARG A 167 -0.92 3.04 13.94
CA ARG A 167 -2.14 3.22 13.13
C ARG A 167 -2.77 1.87 12.77
N THR A 168 -4.09 1.89 12.55
CA THR A 168 -4.83 0.77 11.95
C THR A 168 -5.39 1.19 10.60
N TYR A 169 -5.36 0.30 9.65
CA TYR A 169 -6.09 0.37 8.38
C TYR A 169 -7.21 -0.65 8.42
N TYR A 170 -8.41 -0.24 8.06
CA TYR A 170 -9.59 -1.10 8.00
C TYR A 170 -9.85 -1.50 6.56
N GLU A 171 -10.02 -2.78 6.33
CA GLU A 171 -10.50 -3.33 5.08
C GLU A 171 -12.02 -3.33 5.09
N LEU A 172 -12.61 -2.66 4.13
CA LEU A 172 -14.05 -2.46 4.02
C LEU A 172 -14.60 -3.12 2.77
N ARG A 173 -15.78 -3.72 2.88
CA ARG A 173 -16.50 -4.33 1.74
C ARG A 173 -17.97 -3.92 1.74
N ALA A 174 -18.51 -3.69 0.52
CA ALA A 174 -19.94 -3.48 0.30
C ALA A 174 -20.46 -4.40 -0.80
N SER A 175 -21.71 -4.88 -0.65
CA SER A 175 -22.42 -5.57 -1.73
C SER A 175 -22.81 -4.57 -2.83
N LEU A 176 -22.74 -5.00 -4.07
CA LEU A 176 -23.21 -4.21 -5.22
C LEU A 176 -24.69 -4.47 -5.54
N GLU A 177 -25.40 -5.26 -4.73
CA GLU A 177 -26.85 -5.40 -4.83
C GLU A 177 -27.58 -4.18 -4.25
N GLY A 178 -28.68 -3.79 -4.88
CA GLY A 178 -29.54 -2.73 -4.34
C GLY A 178 -28.89 -1.35 -4.21
N LEU A 179 -27.90 -1.02 -5.06
CA LEU A 179 -27.23 0.27 -5.01
C LEU A 179 -28.20 1.44 -5.15
N PRO A 180 -28.07 2.50 -4.32
CA PRO A 180 -28.84 3.72 -4.48
C PRO A 180 -28.44 4.47 -5.77
N GLN A 181 -29.29 5.38 -6.21
CA GLN A 181 -28.96 6.27 -7.31
C GLN A 181 -27.87 7.28 -6.89
N LEU A 182 -27.13 7.79 -7.88
CA LEU A 182 -26.19 8.87 -7.64
C LEU A 182 -26.92 10.10 -7.07
N PRO A 183 -26.31 10.79 -6.10
CA PRO A 183 -26.88 12.03 -5.58
C PRO A 183 -26.89 13.12 -6.66
N ASP A 184 -27.88 13.99 -6.60
CA ASP A 184 -27.88 15.21 -7.40
C ASP A 184 -26.83 16.17 -6.87
N LEU A 185 -25.89 16.55 -7.72
CA LEU A 185 -24.81 17.49 -7.43
C LEU A 185 -25.07 18.91 -7.96
N GLY A 186 -26.27 19.14 -8.54
CA GLY A 186 -26.63 20.39 -9.21
C GLY A 186 -26.05 20.52 -10.62
N SER A 187 -26.40 21.59 -11.32
CA SER A 187 -26.15 21.76 -12.76
C SER A 187 -24.68 22.03 -13.14
N TYR A 188 -23.86 22.42 -12.18
CA TYR A 188 -22.46 22.79 -12.43
C TYR A 188 -21.45 21.73 -12.02
N MET A 189 -21.88 20.65 -11.38
CA MET A 189 -21.03 19.55 -10.97
C MET A 189 -21.39 18.29 -11.74
N SER A 190 -20.41 17.61 -12.32
CA SER A 190 -20.60 16.33 -13.02
C SER A 190 -19.61 15.28 -12.56
N ILE A 191 -20.03 14.01 -12.58
CA ILE A 191 -19.14 12.86 -12.44
C ILE A 191 -18.81 12.37 -13.83
N GLU A 192 -17.52 12.32 -14.16
CA GLU A 192 -17.02 11.94 -15.47
C GLU A 192 -16.13 10.73 -15.38
N ALA A 193 -16.20 9.86 -16.38
CA ALA A 193 -15.33 8.70 -16.48
C ALA A 193 -13.87 9.13 -16.62
N TRP A 194 -12.99 8.33 -16.03
CA TRP A 194 -11.56 8.54 -16.15
C TRP A 194 -11.11 8.49 -17.62
N GLY A 195 -10.16 9.34 -17.94
CA GLY A 195 -9.51 9.37 -19.25
C GLY A 195 -8.19 10.14 -19.19
N PRO A 196 -7.35 10.04 -20.21
CA PRO A 196 -6.00 10.67 -20.24
C PRO A 196 -6.01 12.17 -19.95
N GLN A 197 -7.11 12.87 -20.30
CA GLN A 197 -7.28 14.30 -20.04
C GLN A 197 -7.36 14.65 -18.55
N TRP A 198 -7.69 13.67 -17.71
CA TRP A 198 -7.83 13.85 -16.26
C TRP A 198 -6.59 13.50 -15.46
N GLU A 199 -5.58 12.86 -16.08
CA GLU A 199 -4.37 12.38 -15.40
C GLU A 199 -3.65 13.53 -14.67
N GLU A 200 -3.27 14.58 -15.41
CA GLU A 200 -2.57 15.72 -14.83
C GLU A 200 -3.45 16.58 -13.90
N PRO A 201 -4.74 16.87 -14.22
CA PRO A 201 -5.63 17.56 -13.29
C PRO A 201 -5.87 16.82 -11.98
N ALA A 202 -5.98 15.48 -12.01
CA ALA A 202 -6.16 14.66 -10.81
C ALA A 202 -4.87 14.61 -9.97
N LEU A 203 -3.70 14.50 -10.61
CA LEU A 203 -2.41 14.62 -9.90
C LEU A 203 -2.29 15.96 -9.18
N ARG A 204 -2.67 17.07 -9.83
CA ARG A 204 -2.68 18.39 -9.17
C ARG A 204 -3.65 18.44 -7.98
N ALA A 205 -4.83 17.80 -8.10
CA ALA A 205 -5.78 17.71 -7.00
C ALA A 205 -5.22 16.85 -5.85
N ALA A 206 -4.62 15.71 -6.15
CA ALA A 206 -3.95 14.84 -5.17
C ALA A 206 -2.81 15.58 -4.44
N ASN A 207 -1.99 16.35 -5.16
CA ASN A 207 -0.91 17.13 -4.57
C ASN A 207 -1.42 18.24 -3.64
N ARG A 208 -2.54 18.89 -3.98
CA ARG A 208 -3.19 19.85 -3.07
C ARG A 208 -3.70 19.19 -1.79
N LEU A 209 -4.27 17.99 -1.89
CA LEU A 209 -4.71 17.23 -0.72
C LEU A 209 -3.52 16.82 0.14
N ASN A 210 -2.44 16.33 -0.48
CA ASN A 210 -1.21 15.97 0.23
C ASN A 210 -0.64 17.16 1.01
N GLU A 211 -0.53 18.31 0.38
CA GLU A 211 0.00 19.53 1.01
C GLU A 211 -0.91 20.01 2.15
N SER A 212 -2.22 20.11 1.92
CA SER A 212 -3.17 20.68 2.88
C SER A 212 -3.47 19.80 4.08
N GLU A 213 -3.45 18.47 3.91
CA GLU A 213 -3.85 17.51 4.95
C GLU A 213 -2.68 16.85 5.66
N TRP A 214 -1.55 16.71 4.98
CA TRP A 214 -0.44 15.88 5.44
C TRP A 214 0.90 16.60 5.46
N GLY A 215 0.96 17.85 4.95
CA GLY A 215 2.24 18.57 4.79
C GLY A 215 3.25 17.81 3.91
N ARG A 216 2.74 17.04 2.95
CA ARG A 216 3.54 16.17 2.09
C ARG A 216 4.03 16.92 0.86
N PRO A 217 5.26 16.62 0.37
CA PRO A 217 5.72 17.15 -0.89
C PRO A 217 4.82 16.66 -2.04
N PRO A 218 4.74 17.43 -3.14
CA PRO A 218 3.97 17.01 -4.31
C PRO A 218 4.57 15.74 -4.92
N LEU A 219 3.71 14.82 -5.33
CA LEU A 219 4.08 13.63 -6.10
C LEU A 219 4.54 14.05 -7.50
N THR A 220 5.58 13.41 -7.99
CA THR A 220 5.92 13.44 -9.42
C THR A 220 4.92 12.60 -10.22
N GLN A 221 4.91 12.76 -11.53
CA GLN A 221 4.07 11.93 -12.40
C GLN A 221 4.42 10.44 -12.28
N GLU A 222 5.70 10.12 -12.19
CA GLU A 222 6.18 8.75 -12.01
C GLU A 222 5.68 8.14 -10.69
N GLN A 223 5.80 8.85 -9.58
CA GLN A 223 5.26 8.42 -8.29
C GLN A 223 3.73 8.28 -8.30
N TRP A 224 3.03 9.17 -9.03
CA TRP A 224 1.59 9.10 -9.19
C TRP A 224 1.13 7.88 -9.99
N MET A 225 1.93 7.43 -10.95
CA MET A 225 1.65 6.25 -11.80
C MET A 225 2.08 4.94 -11.16
N GLN A 226 2.86 4.98 -10.08
CA GLN A 226 3.36 3.79 -9.39
C GLN A 226 2.22 3.01 -8.70
N GLY A 227 2.28 1.67 -8.71
CA GLY A 227 1.27 0.80 -8.10
C GLY A 227 -0.01 0.65 -8.92
N ARG A 228 0.04 0.91 -10.24
CA ARG A 228 -1.13 0.86 -11.12
C ARG A 228 -1.17 -0.35 -12.05
N THR A 229 -0.52 -1.44 -11.72
CA THR A 229 -0.56 -2.69 -12.52
C THR A 229 -1.97 -3.21 -12.75
N ALA A 230 -2.84 -3.10 -11.75
CA ALA A 230 -4.24 -3.53 -11.80
C ALA A 230 -5.24 -2.38 -12.03
N PHE A 231 -4.77 -1.18 -12.42
CA PHE A 231 -5.63 0.00 -12.56
C PHE A 231 -6.78 -0.23 -13.55
N ALA A 232 -8.00 0.11 -13.12
CA ALA A 232 -9.24 -0.02 -13.89
C ALA A 232 -9.81 1.39 -14.23
N PRO A 233 -9.43 2.00 -15.35
CA PRO A 233 -9.93 3.32 -15.74
C PRO A 233 -11.45 3.33 -15.93
N GLU A 234 -12.05 2.21 -16.34
CA GLU A 234 -13.50 2.05 -16.49
C GLU A 234 -14.30 2.11 -15.18
N TRP A 235 -13.62 1.92 -14.04
CA TRP A 235 -14.20 2.04 -12.69
C TRP A 235 -13.76 3.29 -11.95
N SER A 236 -12.92 4.11 -12.60
CA SER A 236 -12.34 5.33 -12.05
C SER A 236 -13.06 6.57 -12.57
N PHE A 237 -13.19 7.59 -11.73
CA PHE A 237 -13.99 8.77 -12.03
C PHE A 237 -13.37 10.05 -11.47
N VAL A 238 -13.75 11.17 -12.08
CA VAL A 238 -13.46 12.51 -11.57
C VAL A 238 -14.76 13.30 -11.37
N ALA A 239 -14.82 14.10 -10.33
CA ALA A 239 -15.84 15.11 -10.13
C ALA A 239 -15.34 16.44 -10.70
N VAL A 240 -16.10 17.03 -11.60
CA VAL A 240 -15.71 18.24 -12.33
C VAL A 240 -16.68 19.38 -12.03
N ASP A 241 -16.16 20.46 -11.45
CA ASP A 241 -16.87 21.72 -11.21
C ASP A 241 -16.70 22.66 -12.40
N ARG A 242 -17.84 23.13 -12.92
CA ARG A 242 -17.95 24.07 -14.05
C ARG A 242 -18.58 25.42 -13.68
N THR A 243 -18.52 25.80 -12.39
CA THR A 243 -19.03 27.11 -11.94
C THR A 243 -18.17 28.28 -12.46
N GLY A 244 -16.90 28.05 -12.80
CA GLY A 244 -16.01 29.07 -13.35
C GLY A 244 -15.77 28.93 -14.86
N ASP A 245 -14.96 29.82 -15.42
CA ASP A 245 -14.61 29.85 -16.86
C ASP A 245 -13.85 28.60 -17.33
N ARG A 246 -13.24 27.87 -16.42
CA ARG A 246 -12.49 26.63 -16.69
C ARG A 246 -12.95 25.51 -15.77
N PRO A 247 -13.13 24.29 -16.30
CA PRO A 247 -13.41 23.11 -15.47
C PRO A 247 -12.34 22.87 -14.43
N ARG A 248 -12.74 22.53 -13.21
CA ARG A 248 -11.83 22.22 -12.09
C ARG A 248 -12.15 20.84 -11.54
N VAL A 249 -11.13 20.04 -11.26
CA VAL A 249 -11.29 18.78 -10.55
C VAL A 249 -11.64 19.09 -9.09
N ALA A 250 -12.83 18.69 -8.67
CA ALA A 250 -13.33 18.80 -7.31
C ALA A 250 -12.94 17.59 -6.46
N GLY A 251 -12.82 16.44 -7.10
CA GLY A 251 -12.40 15.18 -6.50
C GLY A 251 -12.12 14.12 -7.56
N PHE A 252 -11.52 13.04 -7.15
CA PHE A 252 -11.23 11.89 -8.00
C PHE A 252 -11.34 10.59 -7.21
N LEU A 253 -11.60 9.51 -7.92
CA LEU A 253 -11.58 8.15 -7.42
C LEU A 253 -10.84 7.28 -8.42
N LEU A 254 -9.85 6.51 -7.93
CA LEU A 254 -9.13 5.51 -8.69
C LEU A 254 -9.48 4.13 -8.15
N ALA A 255 -9.73 3.20 -9.05
CA ALA A 255 -10.07 1.82 -8.73
C ALA A 255 -9.21 0.84 -9.51
N SER A 256 -9.06 -0.37 -8.97
CA SER A 256 -8.27 -1.46 -9.55
C SER A 256 -9.06 -2.76 -9.62
N ARG A 257 -8.59 -3.63 -10.50
CA ARG A 257 -9.14 -4.97 -10.77
C ARG A 257 -8.10 -6.02 -10.40
N TYR A 258 -8.11 -6.49 -9.15
CA TYR A 258 -7.23 -7.54 -8.65
C TYR A 258 -7.86 -8.92 -8.90
N GLU A 259 -7.87 -9.37 -10.16
CA GLU A 259 -8.53 -10.64 -10.54
C GLU A 259 -7.94 -11.87 -9.83
N GLN A 260 -6.64 -11.82 -9.52
CA GLN A 260 -5.93 -12.86 -8.79
C GLN A 260 -6.50 -13.11 -7.38
N ASP A 261 -7.18 -12.11 -6.78
CA ASP A 261 -7.73 -12.20 -5.44
C ASP A 261 -9.09 -12.90 -5.40
N TRP A 262 -9.84 -12.91 -6.50
CA TRP A 262 -11.23 -13.38 -6.51
C TRP A 262 -11.40 -14.82 -6.06
N ALA A 263 -10.45 -15.70 -6.42
CA ALA A 263 -10.49 -17.10 -5.99
C ALA A 263 -10.29 -17.22 -4.46
N ALA A 264 -9.47 -16.38 -3.86
CA ALA A 264 -9.24 -16.36 -2.42
C ALA A 264 -10.41 -15.73 -1.66
N LEU A 265 -10.99 -14.68 -2.23
CA LEU A 265 -12.16 -13.98 -1.67
C LEU A 265 -13.44 -14.82 -1.77
N GLY A 266 -13.60 -15.62 -2.82
CA GLY A 266 -14.82 -16.37 -3.12
C GLY A 266 -15.90 -15.56 -3.83
N TRP A 267 -15.58 -14.36 -4.31
CA TRP A 267 -16.43 -13.46 -5.11
C TRP A 267 -15.59 -12.59 -6.03
N ARG A 268 -16.23 -11.95 -7.02
CA ARG A 268 -15.59 -10.93 -7.86
C ARG A 268 -15.68 -9.57 -7.18
N GLU A 269 -14.56 -8.87 -7.11
CA GLU A 269 -14.46 -7.59 -6.42
C GLU A 269 -13.74 -6.55 -7.27
N GLY A 270 -14.28 -5.32 -7.28
CA GLY A 270 -13.53 -4.15 -7.67
C GLY A 270 -13.02 -3.42 -6.43
N TYR A 271 -11.81 -2.88 -6.48
CA TYR A 271 -11.19 -2.24 -5.33
C TYR A 271 -10.98 -0.74 -5.57
N ILE A 272 -11.42 0.08 -4.62
CA ILE A 272 -11.21 1.53 -4.62
C ILE A 272 -9.88 1.80 -3.89
N ASP A 273 -8.83 2.17 -4.66
CA ASP A 273 -7.51 2.43 -4.11
C ASP A 273 -7.37 3.83 -3.53
N GLN A 274 -7.94 4.81 -4.23
CA GLN A 274 -7.82 6.21 -3.85
C GLN A 274 -9.13 6.95 -4.02
N LEU A 275 -9.46 7.75 -3.02
CA LEU A 275 -10.53 8.72 -3.07
C LEU A 275 -10.01 10.05 -2.53
N GLY A 276 -10.11 11.09 -3.32
CA GLY A 276 -9.72 12.44 -2.92
C GLY A 276 -10.81 13.46 -3.25
N VAL A 277 -11.24 14.26 -2.26
CA VAL A 277 -12.15 15.39 -2.46
C VAL A 277 -11.54 16.63 -1.84
N LEU A 278 -11.30 17.66 -2.64
CA LEU A 278 -10.72 18.91 -2.20
C LEU A 278 -11.64 19.59 -1.16
N SER A 279 -11.04 20.22 -0.15
CA SER A 279 -11.72 20.71 1.06
C SER A 279 -12.96 21.57 0.79
N GLN A 280 -12.93 22.39 -0.25
CA GLN A 280 -14.02 23.29 -0.63
C GLN A 280 -15.28 22.57 -1.16
N TRP A 281 -15.18 21.26 -1.49
CA TRP A 281 -16.30 20.45 -1.98
C TRP A 281 -16.64 19.25 -1.07
N ARG A 282 -16.07 19.16 0.13
CA ARG A 282 -16.32 18.01 1.05
C ARG A 282 -17.78 17.88 1.48
N GLU A 283 -18.44 19.00 1.68
CA GLU A 283 -19.84 19.01 2.13
C GLU A 283 -20.86 18.85 0.99
N SER A 284 -20.40 18.73 -0.27
CA SER A 284 -21.25 18.73 -1.46
C SER A 284 -21.63 17.33 -1.98
N ARG A 285 -21.48 16.28 -1.18
CA ARG A 285 -21.77 14.88 -1.54
C ARG A 285 -20.96 14.34 -2.75
N VAL A 286 -19.87 15.00 -3.10
CA VAL A 286 -18.97 14.58 -4.20
C VAL A 286 -18.36 13.22 -3.91
N ALA A 287 -17.98 12.94 -2.66
CA ALA A 287 -17.45 11.63 -2.27
C ALA A 287 -18.46 10.51 -2.51
N ASP A 288 -19.72 10.70 -2.06
CA ASP A 288 -20.81 9.75 -2.27
C ASP A 288 -20.98 9.45 -3.76
N ALA A 289 -21.01 10.51 -4.59
CA ALA A 289 -21.22 10.39 -6.02
C ALA A 289 -20.09 9.64 -6.73
N LEU A 290 -18.84 9.91 -6.37
CA LEU A 290 -17.66 9.22 -6.92
C LEU A 290 -17.66 7.73 -6.54
N ILE A 291 -17.91 7.41 -5.27
CA ILE A 291 -17.96 6.02 -4.80
C ILE A 291 -19.10 5.28 -5.51
N LEU A 292 -20.31 5.86 -5.55
CA LEU A 292 -21.46 5.23 -6.20
C LEU A 292 -21.26 5.07 -7.71
N ALA A 293 -20.63 6.04 -8.40
CA ALA A 293 -20.31 5.92 -9.82
C ALA A 293 -19.39 4.72 -10.08
N SER A 294 -18.34 4.56 -9.25
CA SER A 294 -17.45 3.41 -9.31
C SER A 294 -18.18 2.10 -9.01
N MET A 295 -18.98 2.03 -7.94
CA MET A 295 -19.77 0.85 -7.58
C MET A 295 -20.74 0.44 -8.69
N TRP A 296 -21.42 1.40 -9.35
CA TRP A 296 -22.29 1.13 -10.48
C TRP A 296 -21.53 0.63 -11.71
N ALA A 297 -20.31 1.14 -11.97
CA ALA A 297 -19.46 0.68 -13.06
C ALA A 297 -18.99 -0.76 -12.79
N GLN A 298 -18.48 -1.05 -11.59
CA GLN A 298 -18.09 -2.39 -11.15
C GLN A 298 -19.27 -3.39 -11.27
N LYS A 299 -20.46 -2.99 -10.82
CA LYS A 299 -21.67 -3.84 -10.95
C LYS A 299 -22.00 -4.15 -12.40
N ARG A 300 -21.92 -3.19 -13.31
CA ARG A 300 -22.17 -3.41 -14.75
C ARG A 300 -21.20 -4.41 -15.36
N ASP A 301 -19.96 -4.45 -14.84
CA ASP A 301 -18.91 -5.38 -15.27
C ASP A 301 -19.00 -6.74 -14.54
N GLY A 302 -20.06 -6.95 -13.76
CA GLY A 302 -20.34 -8.23 -13.12
C GLY A 302 -19.58 -8.51 -11.84
N MET A 303 -19.13 -7.45 -11.15
CA MET A 303 -18.58 -7.58 -9.79
C MET A 303 -19.72 -7.78 -8.78
N ASP A 304 -19.45 -8.58 -7.75
CA ASP A 304 -20.37 -8.88 -6.65
C ASP A 304 -20.25 -7.84 -5.53
N ARG A 305 -19.02 -7.36 -5.30
CA ARG A 305 -18.67 -6.45 -4.20
C ARG A 305 -17.71 -5.36 -4.63
N ALA A 306 -17.71 -4.28 -3.85
CA ALA A 306 -16.69 -3.24 -3.87
C ALA A 306 -15.86 -3.30 -2.58
N GLY A 307 -14.55 -3.21 -2.70
CA GLY A 307 -13.59 -3.15 -1.61
C GLY A 307 -12.88 -1.81 -1.51
N THR A 308 -12.35 -1.49 -0.32
CA THR A 308 -11.45 -0.35 -0.08
C THR A 308 -10.74 -0.46 1.24
N GLY A 309 -9.57 0.19 1.36
CA GLY A 309 -8.81 0.34 2.61
C GLY A 309 -8.93 1.75 3.18
N VAL A 310 -9.18 1.90 4.49
CA VAL A 310 -9.28 3.21 5.15
C VAL A 310 -8.46 3.25 6.44
N GLY A 311 -7.58 4.25 6.54
CA GLY A 311 -6.78 4.45 7.76
C GLY A 311 -7.60 5.01 8.92
N SER A 312 -7.35 4.52 10.14
CA SER A 312 -8.04 4.97 11.37
C SER A 312 -7.80 6.45 11.72
N ALA A 313 -6.70 7.03 11.26
CA ALA A 313 -6.37 8.44 11.45
C ALA A 313 -6.96 9.35 10.36
N ASN A 314 -7.94 8.87 9.60
CA ASN A 314 -8.58 9.68 8.58
C ASN A 314 -9.53 10.71 9.22
N HIS A 315 -9.05 11.94 9.37
CA HIS A 315 -9.80 13.07 9.95
C HIS A 315 -10.92 13.60 9.05
N THR A 316 -11.03 13.08 7.81
CA THR A 316 -11.98 13.59 6.81
C THR A 316 -13.39 13.00 6.95
N GLY A 317 -13.60 12.09 7.90
CA GLY A 317 -14.89 11.41 8.04
C GLY A 317 -15.16 10.33 6.99
N ALA A 318 -14.14 9.88 6.26
CA ALA A 318 -14.29 8.90 5.18
C ALA A 318 -14.95 7.58 5.65
N LEU A 319 -14.66 7.11 6.86
CA LEU A 319 -15.32 5.92 7.42
C LEU A 319 -16.83 6.08 7.48
N ALA A 320 -17.35 7.27 7.86
CA ALA A 320 -18.78 7.53 7.92
C ALA A 320 -19.42 7.52 6.52
N VAL A 321 -18.73 8.03 5.51
CA VAL A 321 -19.20 8.00 4.11
C VAL A 321 -19.31 6.56 3.62
N TYR A 322 -18.29 5.75 3.85
CA TYR A 322 -18.30 4.34 3.46
C TYR A 322 -19.38 3.55 4.23
N ASP A 323 -19.53 3.77 5.56
CA ASP A 323 -20.59 3.12 6.34
C ASP A 323 -22.00 3.47 5.85
N TYR A 324 -22.23 4.75 5.52
CA TYR A 324 -23.48 5.23 4.92
C TYR A 324 -23.79 4.54 3.59
N LEU A 325 -22.77 4.27 2.76
CA LEU A 325 -22.89 3.57 1.47
C LEU A 325 -22.91 2.04 1.59
N GLY A 326 -23.01 1.52 2.80
CA GLY A 326 -23.18 0.09 3.06
C GLY A 326 -21.89 -0.71 3.18
N PHE A 327 -20.71 -0.07 3.22
CA PHE A 327 -19.47 -0.76 3.50
C PHE A 327 -19.41 -1.22 4.95
N ARG A 328 -18.81 -2.38 5.16
CA ARG A 328 -18.57 -2.96 6.49
C ARG A 328 -17.13 -3.41 6.61
N THR A 329 -16.56 -3.25 7.80
CA THR A 329 -15.21 -3.74 8.10
C THR A 329 -15.17 -5.26 8.08
N VAL A 330 -14.26 -5.81 7.29
CA VAL A 330 -14.04 -7.26 7.15
C VAL A 330 -12.65 -7.70 7.63
N GLY A 331 -11.72 -6.77 7.75
CA GLY A 331 -10.36 -7.02 8.18
C GLY A 331 -9.67 -5.75 8.66
N GLN A 332 -8.45 -5.91 9.18
CA GLN A 332 -7.61 -4.78 9.57
C GLN A 332 -6.14 -5.13 9.43
N THR A 333 -5.35 -4.11 9.10
CA THR A 333 -3.89 -4.14 9.09
C THR A 333 -3.37 -3.09 10.07
N ARG A 334 -2.44 -3.47 10.94
CA ARG A 334 -1.81 -2.57 11.91
C ARG A 334 -0.46 -2.10 11.40
N LEU A 335 -0.21 -0.80 11.47
CA LEU A 335 1.10 -0.22 11.19
C LEU A 335 1.90 -0.16 12.48
N TYR A 336 3.03 -0.80 12.48
CA TYR A 336 4.05 -0.72 13.52
C TYR A 336 5.20 0.15 13.06
N ALA A 337 5.72 1.03 13.92
CA ALA A 337 6.78 1.95 13.57
C ALA A 337 7.83 2.13 14.66
N ILE A 338 9.07 2.42 14.22
CA ILE A 338 10.10 3.07 15.03
C ILE A 338 10.19 4.50 14.54
N GLU A 339 9.92 5.46 15.43
CA GLU A 339 10.09 6.90 15.15
C GLU A 339 11.58 7.26 15.24
N ILE A 340 12.06 8.08 14.29
CA ILE A 340 13.47 8.48 14.18
C ILE A 340 13.61 10.00 14.37
#